data_d501689ad80d2684528b4fab0cdb4c02
#
_entry.id   d501689ad80d2684528b4fab0cdb4c02
#
_cell.length_a   1.000
_cell.length_b   1.000
_cell.length_c   1.000
_cell.angle_alpha   90.00
_cell.angle_beta   90.00
_cell.angle_gamma   90.00
#
_symmetry.space_group_name_H-M   'P 1'
#
loop_
_entity.id
_entity.type
_entity.pdbx_description
1 polymer ?
#
loop_
_entity_poly.entity_id
_entity_poly.type
_entity_poly.pdbx_seq_one_letter_code
_entity_poly.pdbx_strand_id
1 'polypeptide(L)'
;MRKRDEEQPLYMISIVSKMLNVHPQTLRLYEREGFIHPKRTKRQRLYSEKDVEQLNFILQLTRELGVNRAGVDIIIRLRHRMEILQNEMEEMMDLLEDELRRDFKERIRKAFKEE
;
A
#
# COMPACT_ATOMS: atom_id res chain seq x y z
N MET A 1 -6.84 -13.86 -18.90
CA MET A 1 -7.33 -12.66 -18.23
C MET A 1 -6.21 -11.68 -18.00
N ARG A 2 -6.39 -10.46 -18.45
CA ARG A 2 -5.41 -9.41 -18.17
C ARG A 2 -5.41 -9.07 -16.70
N LYS A 3 -4.25 -9.08 -16.08
CA LYS A 3 -4.07 -8.57 -14.73
C LYS A 3 -4.28 -7.06 -14.75
N ARG A 4 -5.12 -6.58 -13.85
CA ARG A 4 -5.40 -5.14 -13.71
C ARG A 4 -4.13 -4.44 -13.24
N ASP A 5 -3.78 -3.34 -13.90
CA ASP A 5 -2.66 -2.50 -13.49
C ASP A 5 -3.10 -1.57 -12.35
N GLU A 6 -2.79 -1.96 -11.13
CA GLU A 6 -3.14 -1.19 -9.93
C GLU A 6 -2.34 0.10 -9.78
N GLU A 7 -1.26 0.24 -10.54
CA GLU A 7 -0.41 1.43 -10.50
C GLU A 7 -0.79 2.46 -11.58
N GLN A 8 -1.78 2.13 -12.41
CA GLN A 8 -2.24 3.05 -13.44
C GLN A 8 -2.88 4.29 -12.82
N PRO A 9 -2.43 5.52 -13.18
CA PRO A 9 -3.03 6.75 -12.67
C PRO A 9 -4.39 6.98 -13.31
N LEU A 10 -5.46 6.89 -12.52
CA LEU A 10 -6.84 6.92 -12.99
C LEU A 10 -7.68 8.04 -12.41
N TYR A 11 -7.46 8.41 -11.14
CA TYR A 11 -8.41 9.22 -10.39
C TYR A 11 -7.85 10.59 -10.07
N MET A 12 -8.63 11.65 -10.34
CA MET A 12 -8.31 12.99 -9.90
C MET A 12 -8.57 13.14 -8.40
N ILE A 13 -7.90 14.10 -7.78
CA ILE A 13 -8.02 14.35 -6.33
C ILE A 13 -9.46 14.58 -5.89
N SER A 14 -10.27 15.29 -6.69
CA SER A 14 -11.69 15.54 -6.38
C SER A 14 -12.50 14.25 -6.29
N ILE A 15 -12.18 13.27 -7.13
CA ILE A 15 -12.85 11.97 -7.12
C ILE A 15 -12.42 11.16 -5.89
N VAL A 16 -11.14 11.09 -5.62
CA VAL A 16 -10.61 10.36 -4.45
C VAL A 16 -11.13 10.97 -3.15
N SER A 17 -11.17 12.28 -3.08
CA SER A 17 -11.72 13.02 -1.94
C SER A 17 -13.16 12.60 -1.64
N LYS A 18 -14.00 12.49 -2.67
CA LYS A 18 -15.38 12.03 -2.53
C LYS A 18 -15.47 10.53 -2.19
N MET A 19 -14.70 9.71 -2.86
CA MET A 19 -14.69 8.26 -2.63
C MET A 19 -14.37 7.92 -1.16
N LEU A 20 -13.41 8.62 -0.58
CA LEU A 20 -12.90 8.33 0.75
C LEU A 20 -13.48 9.24 1.83
N ASN A 21 -14.33 10.17 1.45
CA ASN A 21 -14.92 11.18 2.36
C ASN A 21 -13.82 11.89 3.16
N VAL A 22 -12.87 12.46 2.45
CA VAL A 22 -11.72 13.17 3.02
C VAL A 22 -11.51 14.48 2.28
N HIS A 23 -11.11 15.52 3.01
CA HIS A 23 -10.87 16.82 2.39
C HIS A 23 -9.64 16.76 1.47
N PRO A 24 -9.68 17.42 0.30
CA PRO A 24 -8.51 17.43 -0.60
C PRO A 24 -7.23 17.93 0.06
N GLN A 25 -7.31 18.86 0.99
CA GLN A 25 -6.14 19.34 1.73
C GLN A 25 -5.47 18.24 2.56
N THR A 26 -6.26 17.31 3.09
CA THR A 26 -5.73 16.15 3.81
C THR A 26 -4.93 15.26 2.87
N LEU A 27 -5.41 15.06 1.64
CA LEU A 27 -4.70 14.28 0.62
C LEU A 27 -3.39 14.96 0.23
N ARG A 28 -3.37 16.29 0.10
CA ARG A 28 -2.17 17.07 -0.17
C ARG A 28 -1.16 16.99 0.97
N LEU A 29 -1.67 17.00 2.20
CA LEU A 29 -0.83 16.82 3.39
C LEU A 29 -0.13 15.46 3.37
N TYR A 30 -0.86 14.39 3.09
CA TYR A 30 -0.30 13.05 3.03
C TYR A 30 0.75 12.91 1.92
N GLU A 31 0.55 13.60 0.78
CA GLU A 31 1.57 13.67 -0.26
C GLU A 31 2.84 14.37 0.24
N ARG A 32 2.70 15.51 0.93
CA ARG A 32 3.84 16.24 1.50
C ARG A 32 4.59 15.45 2.55
N GLU A 33 3.87 14.65 3.33
CA GLU A 33 4.47 13.78 4.36
C GLU A 33 5.13 12.54 3.75
N GLY A 34 4.97 12.31 2.46
CA GLY A 34 5.54 11.14 1.79
C GLY A 34 4.75 9.86 1.99
N PHE A 35 3.51 9.93 2.44
CA PHE A 35 2.67 8.76 2.68
C PHE A 35 2.09 8.17 1.40
N ILE A 36 1.90 9.00 0.40
CA ILE A 36 1.42 8.63 -0.93
C ILE A 36 2.20 9.39 -1.99
N HIS A 37 2.28 8.82 -3.18
CA HIS A 37 3.01 9.40 -4.29
C HIS A 37 2.17 9.37 -5.56
N PRO A 38 1.11 10.21 -5.65
CA PRO A 38 0.30 10.27 -6.85
C PRO A 38 1.12 10.80 -8.02
N LYS A 39 0.82 10.32 -9.22
CA LYS A 39 1.49 10.79 -10.42
C LYS A 39 1.01 12.20 -10.76
N ARG A 40 1.94 13.10 -11.03
CA ARG A 40 1.61 14.45 -11.45
C ARG A 40 1.69 14.58 -12.96
N THR A 41 0.63 15.09 -13.55
CA THR A 41 0.65 15.68 -14.89
C THR A 41 0.76 17.20 -14.73
N LYS A 42 0.83 17.95 -15.83
CA LYS A 42 1.10 19.41 -15.81
C LYS A 42 0.24 20.21 -14.83
N ARG A 43 -0.98 19.81 -14.55
CA ARG A 43 -1.93 20.56 -13.70
C ARG A 43 -2.70 19.72 -12.70
N GLN A 44 -2.51 18.41 -12.70
CA GLN A 44 -3.34 17.50 -11.93
C GLN A 44 -2.50 16.44 -11.21
N ARG A 45 -3.00 16.02 -10.06
CA ARG A 45 -2.56 14.79 -9.39
C ARG A 45 -3.49 13.67 -9.82
N LEU A 46 -2.93 12.54 -10.23
CA LEU A 46 -3.67 11.36 -10.59
C LEU A 46 -3.31 10.21 -9.67
N TYR A 47 -4.30 9.66 -9.03
CA TYR A 47 -4.18 8.58 -8.06
C TYR A 47 -4.48 7.25 -8.72
N SER A 48 -3.65 6.25 -8.43
CA SER A 48 -3.88 4.88 -8.84
C SER A 48 -4.77 4.16 -7.84
N GLU A 49 -5.23 2.95 -8.18
CA GLU A 49 -5.94 2.09 -7.23
C GLU A 49 -5.06 1.75 -6.03
N LYS A 50 -3.77 1.53 -6.26
CA LYS A 50 -2.81 1.29 -5.19
C LYS A 50 -2.71 2.48 -4.24
N ASP A 51 -2.73 3.70 -4.77
CA ASP A 51 -2.77 4.91 -3.95
C ASP A 51 -4.04 4.97 -3.12
N VAL A 52 -5.18 4.63 -3.70
CA VAL A 52 -6.48 4.61 -2.99
C VAL A 52 -6.46 3.58 -1.86
N GLU A 53 -5.91 2.40 -2.09
CA GLU A 53 -5.74 1.38 -1.05
C GLU A 53 -4.86 1.89 0.10
N GLN A 54 -3.75 2.53 -0.24
CA GLN A 54 -2.84 3.11 0.75
C GLN A 54 -3.55 4.19 1.57
N LEU A 55 -4.33 5.04 0.93
CA LEU A 55 -5.12 6.06 1.60
C LEU A 55 -6.17 5.47 2.53
N ASN A 56 -6.86 4.43 2.10
CA ASN A 56 -7.81 3.70 2.96
C ASN A 56 -7.13 3.18 4.21
N PHE A 57 -5.95 2.60 4.06
CA PHE A 57 -5.16 2.10 5.17
C PHE A 57 -4.78 3.22 6.15
N ILE A 58 -4.30 4.34 5.62
CA ILE A 58 -3.93 5.52 6.44
C ILE A 58 -5.15 6.05 7.19
N LEU A 59 -6.29 6.17 6.52
CA LEU A 59 -7.52 6.66 7.14
C LEU A 59 -8.04 5.71 8.22
N GLN A 60 -7.88 4.41 8.02
CA GLN A 60 -8.19 3.41 9.05
C GLN A 60 -7.32 3.61 10.29
N LEU A 61 -6.02 3.82 10.11
CA LEU A 61 -5.10 4.07 11.21
C LEU A 61 -5.45 5.35 11.96
N THR A 62 -5.76 6.42 11.25
CA THR A 62 -5.99 7.73 11.86
C THR A 62 -7.39 7.88 12.44
N ARG A 63 -8.42 7.51 11.69
CA ARG A 63 -9.82 7.70 12.08
C ARG A 63 -10.32 6.64 13.04
N GLU A 64 -10.02 5.37 12.79
CA GLU A 64 -10.53 4.27 13.59
C GLU A 64 -9.64 3.94 14.78
N LEU A 65 -8.32 3.99 14.60
CA LEU A 65 -7.36 3.59 15.62
C LEU A 65 -6.67 4.76 16.33
N GLY A 66 -6.91 5.98 15.88
CA GLY A 66 -6.36 7.17 16.51
C GLY A 66 -4.83 7.29 16.43
N VAL A 67 -4.21 6.67 15.41
CA VAL A 67 -2.76 6.75 15.23
C VAL A 67 -2.38 8.15 14.75
N ASN A 68 -1.40 8.78 15.39
CA ASN A 68 -0.90 10.08 14.96
C ASN A 68 0.02 9.97 13.74
N ARG A 69 0.43 11.14 13.18
CA ARG A 69 1.27 11.16 11.98
C ARG A 69 2.59 10.43 12.14
N ALA A 70 3.24 10.58 13.28
CA ALA A 70 4.50 9.88 13.54
C ALA A 70 4.32 8.36 13.52
N GLY A 71 3.23 7.88 14.13
CA GLY A 71 2.87 6.46 14.11
C GLY A 71 2.54 5.97 12.72
N VAL A 72 1.80 6.75 11.94
CA VAL A 72 1.49 6.42 10.54
C VAL A 72 2.77 6.28 9.72
N ASP A 73 3.70 7.21 9.88
CA ASP A 73 5.00 7.16 9.17
C ASP A 73 5.76 5.88 9.48
N ILE A 74 5.85 5.51 10.75
CA ILE A 74 6.52 4.28 11.19
C ILE A 74 5.84 3.04 10.60
N ILE A 75 4.52 2.98 10.65
CA ILE A 75 3.74 1.85 10.15
C ILE A 75 3.92 1.68 8.64
N ILE A 76 3.87 2.78 7.89
CA ILE A 76 4.07 2.76 6.43
C ILE A 76 5.47 2.24 6.09
N ARG A 77 6.50 2.68 6.78
CA ARG A 77 7.87 2.22 6.56
C ARG A 77 8.04 0.74 6.87
N LEU A 78 7.46 0.28 7.98
CA LEU A 78 7.50 -1.13 8.34
C LEU A 78 6.76 -1.99 7.33
N ARG A 79 5.58 -1.56 6.89
CA ARG A 79 4.80 -2.25 5.87
C ARG A 79 5.58 -2.38 4.56
N HIS A 80 6.25 -1.31 4.16
CA HIS A 80 7.08 -1.32 2.95
C HIS A 80 8.24 -2.33 3.07
N ARG A 81 8.91 -2.37 4.23
CA ARG A 81 9.96 -3.36 4.48
C ARG A 81 9.44 -4.79 4.45
N MET A 82 8.25 -5.01 5.00
CA MET A 82 7.60 -6.32 4.94
C MET A 82 7.32 -6.75 3.50
N GLU A 83 6.85 -5.85 2.66
CA GLU A 83 6.61 -6.13 1.24
C GLU A 83 7.91 -6.51 0.52
N ILE A 84 8.99 -5.78 0.79
CA ILE A 84 10.31 -6.09 0.22
C ILE A 84 10.77 -7.49 0.64
N LEU A 85 10.66 -7.82 1.93
CA LEU A 85 11.04 -9.12 2.46
C LEU A 85 10.20 -10.24 1.87
N GLN A 86 8.89 -10.04 1.73
CA GLN A 86 8.00 -11.00 1.09
C GLN A 86 8.42 -11.28 -0.35
N ASN A 87 8.74 -10.25 -1.11
CA ASN A 87 9.17 -10.39 -2.50
C ASN A 87 10.49 -11.16 -2.59
N GLU A 88 11.45 -10.85 -1.72
CA GLU A 88 12.72 -11.58 -1.65
C GLU A 88 12.51 -13.05 -1.30
N MET A 89 11.63 -13.32 -0.34
CA MET A 89 11.28 -14.70 0.04
C MET A 89 10.66 -15.45 -1.12
N GLU A 90 9.76 -14.83 -1.87
CA GLU A 90 9.16 -15.44 -3.06
C GLU A 90 10.20 -15.74 -4.13
N GLU A 91 11.14 -14.80 -4.37
CA GLU A 91 12.23 -15.02 -5.33
C GLU A 91 13.13 -16.18 -4.89
N MET A 92 13.44 -16.26 -3.61
CA MET A 92 14.22 -17.37 -3.06
C MET A 92 13.50 -18.71 -3.19
N MET A 93 12.17 -18.72 -2.96
CA MET A 93 11.35 -19.92 -3.13
C MET A 93 11.36 -20.42 -4.57
N ASP A 94 11.38 -19.52 -5.53
CA ASP A 94 11.43 -19.88 -6.94
C ASP A 94 12.73 -20.60 -7.34
N LEU A 95 13.77 -20.48 -6.53
CA LEU A 95 15.04 -21.17 -6.71
C LEU A 95 15.07 -22.56 -6.07
N LEU A 96 14.06 -22.91 -5.28
CA LEU A 96 14.03 -24.18 -4.58
C LEU A 96 13.35 -25.28 -5.43
N GLU A 97 13.73 -26.52 -5.16
CA GLU A 97 13.01 -27.68 -5.70
C GLU A 97 11.57 -27.71 -5.19
N ASP A 98 10.68 -28.31 -5.97
CA ASP A 98 9.22 -28.25 -5.73
C ASP A 98 8.79 -28.69 -4.33
N GLU A 99 9.39 -29.71 -3.78
CA GLU A 99 9.08 -30.19 -2.42
C GLU A 99 9.41 -29.16 -1.36
N LEU A 100 10.63 -28.63 -1.38
CA LEU A 100 11.09 -27.61 -0.44
C LEU A 100 10.28 -26.33 -0.61
N ARG A 101 9.92 -25.98 -1.84
CA ARG A 101 9.09 -24.80 -2.13
C ARG A 101 7.74 -24.88 -1.42
N ARG A 102 7.08 -26.05 -1.48
CA ARG A 102 5.78 -26.24 -0.81
C ARG A 102 5.86 -26.11 0.69
N ASP A 103 6.90 -26.68 1.29
CA ASP A 103 7.14 -26.58 2.74
C ASP A 103 7.35 -25.14 3.18
N PHE A 104 8.15 -24.38 2.45
CA PHE A 104 8.39 -22.96 2.75
C PHE A 104 7.12 -22.11 2.60
N LYS A 105 6.35 -22.33 1.54
CA LYS A 105 5.08 -21.63 1.33
C LYS A 105 4.11 -21.85 2.49
N GLU A 106 4.01 -23.09 2.97
CA GLU A 106 3.16 -23.45 4.10
C GLU A 106 3.59 -22.72 5.37
N ARG A 107 4.89 -22.71 5.67
CA ARG A 107 5.45 -22.01 6.84
C ARG A 107 5.23 -20.50 6.78
N ILE A 108 5.47 -19.89 5.63
CA ILE A 108 5.29 -18.44 5.44
C ILE A 108 3.81 -18.09 5.60
N ARG A 109 2.92 -18.87 4.99
CA ARG A 109 1.47 -18.65 5.11
C ARG A 109 1.02 -18.66 6.57
N LYS A 110 1.51 -19.60 7.36
CA LYS A 110 1.19 -19.67 8.79
C LYS A 110 1.73 -18.48 9.56
N ALA A 111 2.96 -18.06 9.28
CA ALA A 111 3.59 -16.94 9.98
C ALA A 111 2.86 -15.63 9.74
N PHE A 112 2.40 -15.36 8.50
CA PHE A 112 1.68 -14.14 8.17
C PHE A 112 0.19 -14.16 8.54
N LYS A 113 -0.36 -15.32 8.83
CA LYS A 113 -1.76 -15.48 9.22
C LYS A 113 -2.00 -15.29 10.71
N GLU A 114 -0.99 -15.54 11.52
CA GLU A 114 -1.06 -15.39 12.96
C GLU A 114 -0.77 -13.94 13.35
N GLU A 115 -1.82 -13.17 13.48
CA GLU A 115 -1.74 -11.82 13.99
C GLU A 115 -2.48 -11.71 15.31
#